data_8ad3f80f114ffca63987ddb2dedc2cde
#
_entry.id   8ad3f80f114ffca63987ddb2dedc2cde
#
_cell.length_a   1.000
_cell.length_b   1.000
_cell.length_c   1.000
_cell.angle_alpha   90.00
_cell.angle_beta   90.00
_cell.angle_gamma   90.00
#
_symmetry.space_group_name_H-M   'P 1'
#
loop_
_entity.id
_entity.type
_entity.pdbx_description
1 polymer ?
#
loop_
_entity_poly.entity_id
_entity_poly.type
_entity_poly.pdbx_seq_one_letter_code
_entity_poly.pdbx_strand_id
1 'polypeptide(L)'
;MAHKIITNTDAGFFSNFRSTLSTMKWLDSIDHTFNVNWSTSLYNDPEKGDNAWDYYFEQPYPKSPGERSILKYMARVPAARTAYCEMIEKYVHLNKDTNDILISTIDRMRSDFLGVHIRQTDKNTVSLDVEPAEGRPVEVEKYVEEIELYLKKNPNHNIWLATDCVKSLNCIVEKFGDRVFYRENSLRSETFESIHTGHKNYSGYKKGLDVLIDCLMLSNSKYLIKGSSSVAVCAMLFTPDLACSDLNYNYNKDLREQWVAEPI
;
A
#
# COMPACT_ATOMS: atom_id res chain seq x y z
N MET A 1 28.81 5.47 14.97
CA MET A 1 27.58 4.97 14.28
C MET A 1 27.97 4.50 12.91
N ALA A 2 27.60 3.28 12.52
CA ALA A 2 27.79 2.81 11.16
C ALA A 2 26.63 3.26 10.28
N HIS A 3 26.94 3.67 9.06
CA HIS A 3 25.92 4.02 8.07
C HIS A 3 25.58 2.81 7.21
N LYS A 4 24.29 2.50 7.03
CA LYS A 4 23.79 1.32 6.30
C LYS A 4 22.98 1.73 5.08
N ILE A 5 22.90 0.83 4.08
CA ILE A 5 22.01 0.98 2.93
C ILE A 5 20.99 -0.16 2.98
N ILE A 6 19.72 0.19 3.08
CA ILE A 6 18.60 -0.76 3.01
C ILE A 6 18.26 -0.97 1.54
N THR A 7 18.31 -2.22 1.07
CA THR A 7 17.95 -2.57 -0.31
C THR A 7 16.59 -3.28 -0.34
N ASN A 8 16.02 -3.39 -1.53
CA ASN A 8 14.77 -4.09 -1.81
C ASN A 8 14.99 -5.40 -2.59
N THR A 9 13.89 -6.10 -2.85
CA THR A 9 13.79 -7.32 -3.66
C THR A 9 12.84 -7.07 -4.86
N ASP A 10 12.67 -8.07 -5.73
CA ASP A 10 11.69 -8.05 -6.83
C ASP A 10 10.24 -8.30 -6.36
N ALA A 11 9.93 -7.97 -5.12
CA ALA A 11 8.59 -8.06 -4.55
C ALA A 11 7.74 -6.82 -4.91
N GLY A 12 6.43 -6.90 -4.65
CA GLY A 12 5.52 -5.77 -4.80
C GLY A 12 5.88 -4.58 -3.90
N PHE A 13 5.46 -3.38 -4.28
CA PHE A 13 5.81 -2.11 -3.64
C PHE A 13 5.67 -2.15 -2.12
N PHE A 14 4.47 -2.45 -1.62
CA PHE A 14 4.23 -2.47 -0.17
C PHE A 14 4.80 -3.70 0.55
N SER A 15 5.15 -4.75 -0.18
CA SER A 15 5.96 -5.83 0.38
C SER A 15 7.38 -5.34 0.69
N ASN A 16 8.01 -4.65 -0.25
CA ASN A 16 9.31 -3.98 -0.06
C ASN A 16 9.24 -2.90 1.02
N PHE A 17 8.18 -2.07 1.00
CA PHE A 17 7.99 -1.00 1.98
C PHE A 17 7.95 -1.55 3.42
N ARG A 18 7.16 -2.59 3.68
CA ARG A 18 7.09 -3.24 5.00
C ARG A 18 8.43 -3.84 5.43
N SER A 19 9.17 -4.44 4.50
CA SER A 19 10.51 -4.97 4.77
C SER A 19 11.51 -3.86 5.08
N THR A 20 11.38 -2.73 4.38
CA THR A 20 12.17 -1.52 4.65
C THR A 20 11.87 -0.99 6.06
N LEU A 21 10.60 -0.86 6.45
CA LEU A 21 10.21 -0.45 7.80
C LEU A 21 10.77 -1.40 8.89
N SER A 22 10.70 -2.71 8.67
CA SER A 22 11.30 -3.70 9.57
C SER A 22 12.79 -3.47 9.77
N THR A 23 13.50 -3.19 8.67
CA THR A 23 14.95 -2.96 8.71
C THR A 23 15.28 -1.61 9.36
N MET A 24 14.50 -0.56 9.08
CA MET A 24 14.62 0.75 9.75
C MET A 24 14.47 0.60 11.26
N LYS A 25 13.43 -0.11 11.72
CA LYS A 25 13.22 -0.36 13.14
C LYS A 25 14.40 -1.07 13.80
N TRP A 26 14.95 -2.08 13.16
CA TRP A 26 16.12 -2.77 13.70
C TRP A 26 17.34 -1.85 13.76
N LEU A 27 17.63 -1.08 12.70
CA LEU A 27 18.75 -0.15 12.67
C LEU A 27 18.60 0.99 13.68
N ASP A 28 17.40 1.50 13.85
CA ASP A 28 17.08 2.51 14.86
C ASP A 28 17.34 1.97 16.28
N SER A 29 16.97 0.72 16.56
CA SER A 29 17.17 0.08 17.87
C SER A 29 18.63 -0.15 18.26
N ILE A 30 19.55 -0.11 17.30
CA ILE A 30 21.00 -0.24 17.49
C ILE A 30 21.77 1.07 17.17
N ASP A 31 21.04 2.18 17.11
CA ASP A 31 21.57 3.53 16.91
C ASP A 31 22.43 3.68 15.64
N HIS A 32 21.95 3.14 14.51
CA HIS A 32 22.59 3.23 13.20
C HIS A 32 21.86 4.20 12.29
N THR A 33 22.60 4.98 11.51
CA THR A 33 22.05 5.78 10.41
C THR A 33 21.91 4.93 9.15
N PHE A 34 20.98 5.29 8.26
CA PHE A 34 20.73 4.53 7.03
C PHE A 34 20.16 5.39 5.91
N ASN A 35 20.34 4.90 4.68
CA ASN A 35 19.60 5.33 3.50
C ASN A 35 18.88 4.13 2.88
N VAL A 36 17.88 4.42 2.04
CA VAL A 36 17.13 3.41 1.31
C VAL A 36 17.51 3.43 -0.17
N ASN A 37 17.78 2.27 -0.74
CA ASN A 37 18.10 2.10 -2.15
C ASN A 37 17.27 0.96 -2.78
N TRP A 38 16.24 1.32 -3.50
CA TRP A 38 15.40 0.39 -4.25
C TRP A 38 15.84 0.32 -5.72
N SER A 39 17.03 -0.20 -5.95
CA SER A 39 17.63 -0.27 -7.29
C SER A 39 17.29 -1.54 -8.09
N THR A 40 16.77 -2.60 -7.41
CA THR A 40 16.41 -3.89 -8.04
C THR A 40 14.90 -4.07 -8.16
N SER A 41 14.15 -3.02 -8.18
CA SER A 41 12.70 -3.01 -8.06
C SER A 41 12.01 -3.06 -9.43
N LEU A 42 10.86 -3.73 -9.49
CA LEU A 42 9.89 -3.64 -10.60
C LEU A 42 9.40 -2.20 -10.85
N TYR A 43 9.75 -1.30 -9.95
CA TYR A 43 9.36 0.11 -9.95
C TYR A 43 10.46 1.04 -10.42
N ASN A 44 11.62 0.51 -10.84
CA ASN A 44 12.68 1.31 -11.41
C ASN A 44 12.26 1.90 -12.75
N ASP A 45 12.66 3.13 -12.95
CA ASP A 45 12.47 3.90 -14.17
C ASP A 45 13.77 4.67 -14.45
N PRO A 46 14.56 4.25 -15.49
CA PRO A 46 15.85 4.88 -15.78
C PRO A 46 15.76 6.38 -16.06
N GLU A 47 14.60 6.87 -16.52
CA GLU A 47 14.39 8.31 -16.77
C GLU A 47 14.23 9.11 -15.46
N LYS A 48 13.95 8.44 -14.34
CA LYS A 48 13.80 9.03 -13.00
C LYS A 48 15.03 8.87 -12.12
N GLY A 49 16.00 8.03 -12.52
CA GLY A 49 17.23 7.74 -11.78
C GLY A 49 17.28 6.30 -11.26
N ASP A 50 18.34 5.99 -10.50
CA ASP A 50 18.70 4.59 -10.17
C ASP A 50 18.05 4.09 -8.87
N ASN A 51 17.33 4.94 -8.12
CA ASN A 51 16.77 4.59 -6.83
C ASN A 51 15.27 4.89 -6.78
N ALA A 52 14.44 3.87 -6.90
CA ALA A 52 12.98 4.03 -6.89
C ALA A 52 12.41 4.57 -5.56
N TRP A 53 13.12 4.48 -4.44
CA TRP A 53 12.73 5.13 -3.19
C TRP A 53 12.68 6.66 -3.37
N ASP A 54 13.72 7.25 -3.97
CA ASP A 54 13.85 8.70 -4.15
C ASP A 54 12.79 9.29 -5.09
N TYR A 55 12.08 8.45 -5.87
CA TYR A 55 10.98 8.92 -6.71
C TYR A 55 9.78 9.42 -5.89
N TYR A 56 9.62 8.91 -4.67
CA TYR A 56 8.42 9.13 -3.86
C TYR A 56 8.72 9.72 -2.50
N PHE A 57 9.88 9.38 -1.91
CA PHE A 57 10.23 9.69 -0.54
C PHE A 57 11.55 10.44 -0.44
N GLU A 58 11.68 11.22 0.61
CA GLU A 58 12.97 11.75 1.03
C GLU A 58 13.83 10.65 1.68
N GLN A 59 15.15 10.85 1.68
CA GLN A 59 16.04 9.92 2.40
C GLN A 59 15.98 10.18 3.90
N PRO A 60 15.94 9.11 4.75
CA PRO A 60 15.88 9.24 6.20
C PRO A 60 17.05 10.03 6.81
N TYR A 61 18.23 9.92 6.21
CA TYR A 61 19.43 10.64 6.61
C TYR A 61 20.16 11.21 5.40
N PRO A 62 20.94 12.32 5.57
CA PRO A 62 21.81 12.81 4.51
C PRO A 62 22.78 11.72 4.03
N LYS A 63 23.07 11.68 2.74
CA LYS A 63 24.06 10.73 2.18
C LYS A 63 25.42 10.95 2.87
N SER A 64 25.88 9.95 3.61
CA SER A 64 27.19 9.98 4.27
C SER A 64 28.31 9.57 3.29
N PRO A 65 29.43 10.32 3.21
CA PRO A 65 30.61 9.91 2.47
C PRO A 65 31.45 8.92 3.32
N GLY A 66 31.07 7.66 3.41
CA GLY A 66 31.78 6.66 4.20
C GLY A 66 31.53 5.24 3.71
N GLU A 67 32.20 4.27 4.36
CA GLU A 67 31.98 2.84 4.08
C GLU A 67 30.50 2.48 4.21
N ARG A 68 29.95 1.98 3.11
CA ARG A 68 28.54 1.60 3.01
C ARG A 68 28.44 0.10 3.06
N SER A 69 27.97 -0.46 4.16
CA SER A 69 27.58 -1.86 4.16
C SER A 69 26.12 -2.00 3.70
N ILE A 70 25.94 -2.79 2.64
CA ILE A 70 24.63 -3.11 2.09
C ILE A 70 23.99 -4.15 3.01
N LEU A 71 22.81 -3.82 3.55
CA LEU A 71 21.96 -4.79 4.22
C LEU A 71 20.98 -5.34 3.18
N LYS A 72 21.23 -6.58 2.79
CA LYS A 72 20.21 -7.35 2.07
C LYS A 72 19.06 -7.62 3.02
N TYR A 73 17.85 -7.52 2.49
CA TYR A 73 16.56 -7.89 3.04
C TYR A 73 16.64 -8.64 4.39
N MET A 74 16.18 -8.02 5.44
CA MET A 74 15.88 -8.74 6.67
C MET A 74 14.46 -9.30 6.59
N ALA A 75 14.30 -10.56 6.95
CA ALA A 75 12.99 -11.18 7.06
C ALA A 75 12.08 -10.29 7.92
N ARG A 76 10.81 -10.20 7.54
CA ARG A 76 9.81 -9.44 8.29
C ARG A 76 9.84 -9.86 9.75
N VAL A 77 10.33 -9.00 10.61
CA VAL A 77 10.29 -9.26 12.05
C VAL A 77 8.89 -8.90 12.52
N PRO A 78 8.17 -9.83 13.16
CA PRO A 78 6.90 -9.49 13.79
C PRO A 78 7.09 -8.33 14.76
N ALA A 79 6.33 -7.28 14.58
CA ALA A 79 6.37 -6.14 15.47
C ALA A 79 4.95 -5.62 15.67
N ALA A 80 4.69 -5.03 16.84
CA ALA A 80 3.44 -4.35 17.07
C ALA A 80 3.22 -3.27 16.00
N ARG A 81 1.98 -3.05 15.59
CA ARG A 81 1.58 -2.02 14.62
C ARG A 81 2.16 -0.66 14.98
N THR A 82 2.08 -0.29 16.24
CA THR A 82 2.61 0.97 16.78
C THR A 82 4.07 1.20 16.41
N ALA A 83 4.90 0.18 16.49
CA ALA A 83 6.32 0.30 16.17
C ALA A 83 6.60 0.58 14.68
N TYR A 84 5.73 0.13 13.76
CA TYR A 84 5.81 0.49 12.34
C TYR A 84 5.28 1.90 12.08
N CYS A 85 4.23 2.31 12.79
CA CYS A 85 3.73 3.68 12.72
C CYS A 85 4.79 4.69 13.17
N GLU A 86 5.51 4.42 14.27
CA GLU A 86 6.64 5.22 14.73
C GLU A 86 7.76 5.34 13.67
N MET A 87 8.05 4.25 12.95
CA MET A 87 9.05 4.29 11.86
C MET A 87 8.57 5.13 10.67
N ILE A 88 7.29 5.07 10.34
CA ILE A 88 6.71 5.91 9.29
C ILE A 88 6.80 7.39 9.70
N GLU A 89 6.33 7.74 10.88
CA GLU A 89 6.37 9.11 11.38
C GLU A 89 7.79 9.69 11.40
N LYS A 90 8.76 8.89 11.82
CA LYS A 90 10.15 9.33 12.00
C LYS A 90 10.94 9.40 10.69
N TYR A 91 10.70 8.50 9.73
CA TYR A 91 11.61 8.26 8.62
C TYR A 91 10.97 8.26 7.22
N VAL A 92 9.65 8.28 7.11
CA VAL A 92 8.98 8.21 5.82
C VAL A 92 8.30 9.53 5.49
N HIS A 93 9.04 10.40 4.81
CA HIS A 93 8.52 11.67 4.36
C HIS A 93 8.36 11.65 2.84
N LEU A 94 7.17 12.04 2.38
CA LEU A 94 6.92 12.19 0.95
C LEU A 94 7.79 13.32 0.39
N ASN A 95 8.39 13.10 -0.77
CA ASN A 95 9.00 14.21 -1.48
C ASN A 95 7.92 15.19 -1.96
N LYS A 96 8.36 16.40 -2.35
CA LYS A 96 7.45 17.48 -2.73
C LYS A 96 6.47 17.06 -3.83
N ASP A 97 6.94 16.43 -4.89
CA ASP A 97 6.13 16.08 -6.05
C ASP A 97 5.03 15.07 -5.69
N THR A 98 5.38 14.05 -4.90
CA THR A 98 4.41 13.05 -4.43
C THR A 98 3.38 13.66 -3.49
N ASN A 99 3.82 14.55 -2.59
CA ASN A 99 2.94 15.25 -1.67
C ASN A 99 1.96 16.19 -2.40
N ASP A 100 2.41 16.94 -3.40
CA ASP A 100 1.56 17.81 -4.21
C ASP A 100 0.50 17.01 -4.97
N ILE A 101 0.86 15.82 -5.52
CA ILE A 101 -0.08 14.90 -6.15
C ILE A 101 -1.12 14.39 -5.15
N LEU A 102 -0.70 14.01 -3.94
CA LEU A 102 -1.60 13.55 -2.89
C LEU A 102 -2.60 14.64 -2.50
N ILE A 103 -2.12 15.84 -2.19
CA ILE A 103 -2.97 16.98 -1.81
C ILE A 103 -4.00 17.26 -2.91
N SER A 104 -3.56 17.38 -4.16
CA SER A 104 -4.48 17.63 -5.28
C SER A 104 -5.52 16.51 -5.46
N THR A 105 -5.16 15.27 -5.13
CA THR A 105 -6.06 14.12 -5.20
C THR A 105 -7.10 14.17 -4.07
N ILE A 106 -6.69 14.53 -2.86
CA ILE A 106 -7.59 14.71 -1.70
C ILE A 106 -8.58 15.85 -1.99
N ASP A 107 -8.10 16.98 -2.51
CA ASP A 107 -8.95 18.16 -2.81
C ASP A 107 -10.06 17.84 -3.83
N ARG A 108 -9.81 16.90 -4.75
CA ARG A 108 -10.84 16.42 -5.70
C ARG A 108 -12.00 15.71 -5.01
N MET A 109 -11.81 15.14 -3.82
CA MET A 109 -12.86 14.43 -3.09
C MET A 109 -13.96 15.36 -2.58
N ARG A 110 -13.65 16.63 -2.32
CA ARG A 110 -14.58 17.71 -1.91
C ARG A 110 -15.39 17.45 -0.63
N SER A 111 -15.26 16.29 -0.03
CA SER A 111 -15.95 15.85 1.20
C SER A 111 -15.17 14.75 1.88
N ASP A 112 -15.61 14.41 3.08
CA ASP A 112 -15.19 13.15 3.72
C ASP A 112 -15.53 11.96 2.81
N PHE A 113 -14.72 10.91 2.85
CA PHE A 113 -14.88 9.78 1.95
C PHE A 113 -14.60 8.43 2.61
N LEU A 114 -15.19 7.41 2.04
CA LEU A 114 -14.94 6.01 2.31
C LEU A 114 -13.76 5.51 1.46
N GLY A 115 -12.78 4.88 2.06
CA GLY A 115 -11.75 4.12 1.34
C GLY A 115 -12.25 2.68 1.06
N VAL A 116 -12.09 2.23 -0.17
CA VAL A 116 -12.43 0.86 -0.57
C VAL A 116 -11.23 0.25 -1.31
N HIS A 117 -10.71 -0.87 -0.80
CA HIS A 117 -9.59 -1.57 -1.42
C HIS A 117 -9.99 -2.98 -1.84
N ILE A 118 -10.03 -3.22 -3.14
CA ILE A 118 -10.39 -4.52 -3.75
C ILE A 118 -9.18 -5.09 -4.48
N ARG A 119 -8.67 -6.24 -4.00
CA ARG A 119 -7.55 -6.98 -4.60
C ARG A 119 -8.05 -8.29 -5.20
N GLN A 120 -7.91 -8.45 -6.53
CA GLN A 120 -8.46 -9.60 -7.25
C GLN A 120 -7.43 -10.36 -8.09
N THR A 121 -6.44 -9.69 -8.70
CA THR A 121 -5.75 -10.20 -9.87
C THR A 121 -4.92 -11.46 -9.62
N ASP A 122 -3.97 -11.47 -8.72
CA ASP A 122 -3.04 -12.60 -8.50
C ASP A 122 -3.56 -13.66 -7.53
N LYS A 123 -4.69 -13.41 -6.88
CA LYS A 123 -5.27 -14.32 -5.89
C LYS A 123 -6.20 -15.36 -6.49
N ASN A 124 -6.77 -15.11 -7.67
CA ASN A 124 -7.65 -16.03 -8.37
C ASN A 124 -6.92 -17.18 -9.09
N THR A 125 -5.57 -17.11 -9.17
CA THR A 125 -4.76 -18.12 -9.84
C THR A 125 -4.22 -19.21 -8.90
N VAL A 126 -4.46 -19.08 -7.59
CA VAL A 126 -4.00 -20.06 -6.61
C VAL A 126 -4.91 -21.28 -6.62
N SER A 127 -4.30 -22.48 -6.71
CA SER A 127 -5.05 -23.75 -6.64
C SER A 127 -5.97 -23.79 -5.42
N LEU A 128 -7.15 -24.40 -5.61
CA LEU A 128 -8.13 -24.57 -4.53
C LEU A 128 -7.60 -25.39 -3.34
N ASP A 129 -6.55 -26.18 -3.59
CA ASP A 129 -5.95 -27.09 -2.59
C ASP A 129 -4.90 -26.39 -1.70
N VAL A 130 -4.53 -25.15 -2.00
CA VAL A 130 -3.54 -24.38 -1.23
C VAL A 130 -4.16 -23.09 -0.75
N GLU A 131 -4.16 -22.88 0.56
CA GLU A 131 -4.56 -21.58 1.12
C GLU A 131 -3.49 -20.54 0.81
N PRO A 132 -3.84 -19.44 0.10
CA PRO A 132 -2.88 -18.40 -0.22
C PRO A 132 -2.47 -17.64 1.04
N ALA A 133 -1.21 -17.27 1.14
CA ALA A 133 -0.61 -16.58 2.29
C ALA A 133 -1.28 -15.23 2.66
N GLU A 134 -2.09 -14.67 1.77
CA GLU A 134 -2.83 -13.42 2.00
C GLU A 134 -4.36 -13.62 1.91
N GLY A 135 -4.85 -14.85 1.97
CA GLY A 135 -6.28 -15.17 1.84
C GLY A 135 -6.79 -15.18 0.40
N ARG A 136 -7.98 -15.71 0.20
CA ARG A 136 -8.68 -15.73 -1.09
C ARG A 136 -9.25 -14.36 -1.40
N PRO A 137 -9.46 -14.03 -2.69
CA PRO A 137 -10.19 -12.82 -3.05
C PRO A 137 -11.60 -12.87 -2.47
N VAL A 138 -12.08 -11.72 -2.05
CA VAL A 138 -13.46 -11.54 -1.59
C VAL A 138 -14.31 -11.13 -2.78
N GLU A 139 -15.48 -11.76 -2.94
CA GLU A 139 -16.43 -11.42 -4.01
C GLU A 139 -16.82 -9.94 -3.94
N VAL A 140 -16.94 -9.30 -5.12
CA VAL A 140 -17.21 -7.86 -5.20
C VAL A 140 -18.55 -7.46 -4.60
N GLU A 141 -19.52 -8.37 -4.62
CA GLU A 141 -20.85 -8.21 -4.05
C GLU A 141 -20.79 -7.92 -2.55
N LYS A 142 -19.87 -8.56 -1.82
CA LYS A 142 -19.66 -8.28 -0.38
C LYS A 142 -19.14 -6.86 -0.14
N TYR A 143 -18.31 -6.34 -1.02
CA TYR A 143 -17.89 -4.93 -0.95
C TYR A 143 -19.09 -4.01 -1.22
N VAL A 144 -19.95 -4.34 -2.20
CA VAL A 144 -21.15 -3.55 -2.49
C VAL A 144 -22.07 -3.49 -1.26
N GLU A 145 -22.34 -4.61 -0.61
CA GLU A 145 -23.15 -4.67 0.61
C GLU A 145 -22.60 -3.80 1.73
N GLU A 146 -21.30 -3.89 2.01
CA GLU A 146 -20.64 -3.08 3.05
C GLU A 146 -20.60 -1.59 2.71
N ILE A 147 -20.40 -1.24 1.45
CA ILE A 147 -20.46 0.16 0.98
C ILE A 147 -21.87 0.71 1.18
N GLU A 148 -22.92 -0.02 0.81
CA GLU A 148 -24.32 0.38 1.01
C GLU A 148 -24.63 0.60 2.50
N LEU A 149 -24.20 -0.32 3.38
CA LEU A 149 -24.37 -0.20 4.82
C LEU A 149 -23.67 1.06 5.39
N TYR A 150 -22.45 1.33 4.92
CA TYR A 150 -21.73 2.53 5.33
C TYR A 150 -22.40 3.82 4.83
N LEU A 151 -22.75 3.88 3.55
CA LEU A 151 -23.34 5.07 2.94
C LEU A 151 -24.76 5.37 3.46
N LYS A 152 -25.49 4.36 3.94
CA LYS A 152 -26.76 4.57 4.64
C LYS A 152 -26.61 5.44 5.90
N LYS A 153 -25.47 5.29 6.60
CA LYS A 153 -25.13 6.08 7.79
C LYS A 153 -24.43 7.41 7.45
N ASN A 154 -23.76 7.45 6.29
CA ASN A 154 -22.94 8.57 5.84
C ASN A 154 -23.34 8.98 4.39
N PRO A 155 -24.56 9.52 4.17
CA PRO A 155 -25.13 9.70 2.84
C PRO A 155 -24.38 10.70 1.96
N ASN A 156 -23.56 11.58 2.54
CA ASN A 156 -22.82 12.62 1.82
C ASN A 156 -21.35 12.23 1.53
N HIS A 157 -20.90 11.05 1.96
CA HIS A 157 -19.52 10.64 1.71
C HIS A 157 -19.36 10.13 0.27
N ASN A 158 -18.22 10.47 -0.33
CA ASN A 158 -17.76 9.91 -1.57
C ASN A 158 -17.01 8.59 -1.30
N ILE A 159 -16.60 7.90 -2.37
CA ILE A 159 -15.85 6.64 -2.32
C ILE A 159 -14.52 6.85 -3.03
N TRP A 160 -13.40 6.57 -2.37
CA TRP A 160 -12.13 6.34 -3.05
C TRP A 160 -11.97 4.85 -3.28
N LEU A 161 -11.92 4.43 -4.55
CA LEU A 161 -11.77 3.03 -4.94
C LEU A 161 -10.35 2.75 -5.44
N ALA A 162 -9.60 1.95 -4.70
CA ALA A 162 -8.33 1.37 -5.10
C ALA A 162 -8.55 -0.10 -5.50
N THR A 163 -8.38 -0.43 -6.78
CA THR A 163 -8.52 -1.80 -7.28
C THR A 163 -7.58 -2.06 -8.44
N ASP A 164 -7.11 -3.30 -8.53
CA ASP A 164 -6.27 -3.82 -9.60
C ASP A 164 -7.06 -4.52 -10.72
N CYS A 165 -8.39 -4.57 -10.62
CA CYS A 165 -9.27 -5.31 -11.52
C CYS A 165 -10.29 -4.39 -12.20
N VAL A 166 -10.34 -4.44 -13.54
CA VAL A 166 -11.30 -3.66 -14.35
C VAL A 166 -12.75 -4.06 -14.03
N LYS A 167 -13.03 -5.36 -13.86
CA LYS A 167 -14.38 -5.84 -13.54
C LYS A 167 -14.89 -5.31 -12.22
N SER A 168 -14.03 -5.30 -11.18
CA SER A 168 -14.40 -4.74 -9.88
C SER A 168 -14.63 -3.24 -9.96
N LEU A 169 -13.78 -2.51 -10.71
CA LEU A 169 -13.99 -1.07 -10.95
C LEU A 169 -15.35 -0.81 -11.57
N ASN A 170 -15.66 -1.50 -12.68
CA ASN A 170 -16.90 -1.29 -13.41
C ASN A 170 -18.14 -1.58 -12.55
N CYS A 171 -18.11 -2.67 -11.79
CA CYS A 171 -19.20 -3.04 -10.88
C CYS A 171 -19.49 -1.96 -9.84
N ILE A 172 -18.44 -1.40 -9.20
CA ILE A 172 -18.58 -0.36 -8.18
C ILE A 172 -19.03 0.97 -8.81
N VAL A 173 -18.46 1.35 -9.97
CA VAL A 173 -18.84 2.58 -10.69
C VAL A 173 -20.29 2.47 -11.19
N GLU A 174 -20.71 1.35 -11.76
CA GLU A 174 -22.10 1.13 -12.21
C GLU A 174 -23.09 1.28 -11.05
N LYS A 175 -22.74 0.77 -9.86
CA LYS A 175 -23.62 0.77 -8.69
C LYS A 175 -23.71 2.13 -8.00
N PHE A 176 -22.59 2.87 -7.87
CA PHE A 176 -22.50 4.08 -7.05
C PHE A 176 -22.28 5.38 -7.84
N GLY A 177 -22.06 5.28 -9.15
CA GLY A 177 -22.02 6.40 -10.09
C GLY A 177 -20.97 7.46 -9.74
N ASP A 178 -21.37 8.73 -9.81
CA ASP A 178 -20.50 9.90 -9.65
C ASP A 178 -19.88 10.06 -8.25
N ARG A 179 -20.26 9.20 -7.30
CA ARG A 179 -19.65 9.16 -5.96
C ARG A 179 -18.32 8.44 -5.94
N VAL A 180 -17.99 7.67 -6.99
CA VAL A 180 -16.80 6.84 -7.06
C VAL A 180 -15.65 7.60 -7.69
N PHE A 181 -14.62 7.84 -6.91
CA PHE A 181 -13.36 8.42 -7.34
C PHE A 181 -12.27 7.35 -7.34
N TYR A 182 -11.42 7.38 -8.34
CA TYR A 182 -10.29 6.48 -8.51
C TYR A 182 -9.21 7.12 -9.40
N ARG A 183 -8.05 6.50 -9.50
CA ARG A 183 -7.02 6.93 -10.45
C ARG A 183 -7.35 6.42 -11.85
N GLU A 184 -7.78 7.29 -12.75
CA GLU A 184 -8.28 6.94 -14.08
C GLU A 184 -7.23 6.20 -14.92
N ASN A 185 -5.97 6.65 -14.90
CA ASN A 185 -4.88 6.12 -15.72
C ASN A 185 -4.03 5.06 -15.00
N SER A 186 -4.50 4.49 -13.89
CA SER A 186 -3.82 3.38 -13.23
C SER A 186 -4.01 2.09 -13.99
N LEU A 187 -2.95 1.29 -13.97
CA LEU A 187 -2.97 -0.02 -14.59
C LEU A 187 -3.93 -0.97 -13.84
N ARG A 188 -4.81 -1.62 -14.58
CA ARG A 188 -5.72 -2.64 -14.07
C ARG A 188 -5.76 -3.83 -15.02
N SER A 189 -5.96 -5.02 -14.47
CA SER A 189 -6.06 -6.24 -15.26
C SER A 189 -7.52 -6.52 -15.64
N GLU A 190 -7.71 -6.94 -16.89
CA GLU A 190 -8.98 -7.48 -17.40
C GLU A 190 -9.09 -9.00 -17.17
N THR A 191 -7.96 -9.69 -17.05
CA THR A 191 -7.83 -11.16 -17.08
C THR A 191 -7.42 -11.79 -15.76
N PHE A 192 -7.35 -11.03 -14.68
CA PHE A 192 -6.82 -11.46 -13.36
C PHE A 192 -5.31 -11.75 -13.34
N GLU A 193 -4.56 -11.42 -14.39
CA GLU A 193 -3.11 -11.50 -14.36
C GLU A 193 -2.50 -10.47 -13.42
N SER A 194 -1.37 -10.83 -12.80
CA SER A 194 -0.65 -9.92 -11.90
C SER A 194 -0.20 -8.65 -12.60
N ILE A 195 -0.59 -7.50 -12.07
CA ILE A 195 -0.17 -6.19 -12.59
C ILE A 195 1.34 -5.98 -12.42
N HIS A 196 1.93 -6.56 -11.38
CA HIS A 196 3.34 -6.32 -11.05
C HIS A 196 4.30 -6.83 -12.12
N THR A 197 3.98 -7.96 -12.76
CA THR A 197 4.88 -8.67 -13.69
C THR A 197 4.49 -8.57 -15.16
N GLY A 198 3.21 -8.28 -15.47
CA GLY A 198 2.65 -8.44 -16.81
C GLY A 198 2.89 -7.30 -17.79
N HIS A 199 3.13 -6.08 -17.35
CA HIS A 199 3.08 -4.89 -18.21
C HIS A 199 4.46 -4.21 -18.33
N LYS A 200 5.33 -4.78 -19.18
CA LYS A 200 6.70 -4.28 -19.39
C LYS A 200 6.77 -2.86 -19.99
N ASN A 201 5.74 -2.42 -20.68
CA ASN A 201 5.69 -1.11 -21.34
C ASN A 201 5.15 0.02 -20.45
N TYR A 202 4.80 -0.28 -19.20
CA TYR A 202 4.31 0.73 -18.26
C TYR A 202 5.44 1.16 -17.34
N SER A 203 5.68 2.47 -17.23
CA SER A 203 6.75 3.05 -16.42
C SER A 203 6.77 2.49 -15.00
N GLY A 204 7.93 2.05 -14.53
CA GLY A 204 8.12 1.58 -13.14
C GLY A 204 7.77 2.65 -12.12
N TYR A 205 8.19 3.90 -12.37
CA TYR A 205 7.80 5.06 -11.58
C TYR A 205 6.27 5.19 -11.47
N LYS A 206 5.56 5.14 -12.60
CA LYS A 206 4.11 5.30 -12.62
C LYS A 206 3.40 4.18 -11.87
N LYS A 207 3.84 2.92 -12.01
CA LYS A 207 3.32 1.79 -11.23
C LYS A 207 3.42 2.03 -9.72
N GLY A 208 4.58 2.49 -9.26
CA GLY A 208 4.81 2.77 -7.86
C GLY A 208 4.01 3.98 -7.36
N LEU A 209 3.95 5.05 -8.16
CA LEU A 209 3.16 6.24 -7.82
C LEU A 209 1.67 5.92 -7.69
N ASP A 210 1.13 5.13 -8.63
CA ASP A 210 -0.30 4.78 -8.60
C ASP A 210 -0.66 4.00 -7.34
N VAL A 211 0.12 2.97 -7.00
CA VAL A 211 -0.16 2.16 -5.80
C VAL A 211 0.12 2.92 -4.50
N LEU A 212 1.09 3.84 -4.50
CA LEU A 212 1.39 4.68 -3.34
C LEU A 212 0.26 5.68 -3.08
N ILE A 213 -0.20 6.40 -4.11
CA ILE A 213 -1.30 7.35 -3.97
C ILE A 213 -2.59 6.62 -3.56
N ASP A 214 -2.89 5.44 -4.11
CA ASP A 214 -4.03 4.64 -3.67
C ASP A 214 -3.93 4.31 -2.17
N CYS A 215 -2.77 3.86 -1.69
CA CYS A 215 -2.55 3.59 -0.27
C CYS A 215 -2.74 4.84 0.61
N LEU A 216 -2.16 5.97 0.21
CA LEU A 216 -2.26 7.23 0.94
C LEU A 216 -3.68 7.80 0.93
N MET A 217 -4.41 7.66 -0.16
CA MET A 217 -5.84 8.01 -0.21
C MET A 217 -6.66 7.12 0.73
N LEU A 218 -6.42 5.80 0.73
CA LEU A 218 -7.06 4.90 1.67
C LEU A 218 -6.76 5.29 3.12
N SER A 219 -5.53 5.70 3.42
CA SER A 219 -5.14 6.13 4.77
C SER A 219 -5.80 7.44 5.22
N ASN A 220 -6.17 8.30 4.27
CA ASN A 220 -6.87 9.58 4.52
C ASN A 220 -8.41 9.44 4.54
N SER A 221 -8.94 8.23 4.36
CA SER A 221 -10.39 8.00 4.42
C SER A 221 -10.91 8.02 5.85
N LYS A 222 -12.21 8.27 6.03
CA LYS A 222 -12.89 8.20 7.35
C LYS A 222 -13.14 6.77 7.82
N TYR A 223 -13.19 5.85 6.89
CA TYR A 223 -13.39 4.42 7.14
C TYR A 223 -12.83 3.63 5.96
N LEU A 224 -12.31 2.45 6.22
CA LEU A 224 -11.71 1.59 5.20
C LEU A 224 -12.47 0.26 5.09
N ILE A 225 -13.00 -0.06 3.91
CA ILE A 225 -13.50 -1.41 3.59
C ILE A 225 -12.41 -2.11 2.77
N LYS A 226 -11.94 -3.27 3.26
CA LYS A 226 -10.80 -3.96 2.66
C LYS A 226 -10.89 -5.48 2.70
N GLY A 227 -10.20 -6.12 1.76
CA GLY A 227 -9.73 -7.48 1.91
C GLY A 227 -8.28 -7.52 2.39
N SER A 228 -7.68 -8.71 2.38
CA SER A 228 -6.29 -8.93 2.78
C SER A 228 -5.33 -8.45 1.69
N SER A 229 -4.48 -7.45 2.00
CA SER A 229 -3.48 -6.90 1.07
C SER A 229 -2.45 -6.06 1.81
N SER A 230 -1.20 -6.10 1.34
CA SER A 230 -0.14 -5.22 1.86
C SER A 230 -0.44 -3.73 1.68
N VAL A 231 -1.18 -3.34 0.63
CA VAL A 231 -1.65 -1.96 0.41
C VAL A 231 -2.54 -1.51 1.56
N ALA A 232 -3.59 -2.29 1.85
CA ALA A 232 -4.56 -1.96 2.90
C ALA A 232 -3.92 -1.98 4.30
N VAL A 233 -3.01 -2.93 4.56
CA VAL A 233 -2.22 -2.96 5.80
C VAL A 233 -1.40 -1.68 5.94
N CYS A 234 -0.69 -1.25 4.89
CA CYS A 234 0.11 -0.04 4.95
C CYS A 234 -0.73 1.23 5.08
N ALA A 235 -1.91 1.30 4.48
CA ALA A 235 -2.85 2.41 4.72
C ALA A 235 -3.16 2.58 6.21
N MET A 236 -3.37 1.47 6.93
CA MET A 236 -3.59 1.47 8.37
C MET A 236 -2.30 1.73 9.19
N LEU A 237 -1.10 1.58 8.61
CA LEU A 237 0.15 1.98 9.26
C LEU A 237 0.39 3.50 9.13
N PHE A 238 -0.03 4.11 8.02
CA PHE A 238 0.01 5.57 7.86
C PHE A 238 -0.99 6.28 8.75
N THR A 239 -2.13 5.66 9.05
CA THR A 239 -3.16 6.21 9.94
C THR A 239 -3.56 5.15 10.98
N PRO A 240 -2.91 5.15 12.17
CA PRO A 240 -3.09 4.11 13.18
C PRO A 240 -4.53 3.92 13.65
N ASP A 241 -5.29 5.00 13.73
CA ASP A 241 -6.67 5.00 14.25
C ASP A 241 -7.72 4.82 13.15
N LEU A 242 -7.31 4.48 11.93
CA LEU A 242 -8.24 4.24 10.82
C LEU A 242 -9.13 3.03 11.11
N ALA A 243 -10.42 3.30 11.34
CA ALA A 243 -11.43 2.26 11.51
C ALA A 243 -11.66 1.52 10.19
N CYS A 244 -11.88 0.21 10.25
CA CYS A 244 -12.08 -0.59 9.05
C CYS A 244 -13.04 -1.76 9.20
N SER A 245 -13.66 -2.17 8.07
CA SER A 245 -14.28 -3.48 7.87
C SER A 245 -13.31 -4.36 7.08
N ASP A 246 -12.85 -5.46 7.69
CA ASP A 246 -11.95 -6.42 7.06
C ASP A 246 -12.77 -7.64 6.61
N LEU A 247 -13.03 -7.72 5.30
CA LEU A 247 -13.84 -8.78 4.70
C LEU A 247 -13.15 -10.15 4.70
N ASN A 248 -11.86 -10.20 5.01
CA ASN A 248 -11.09 -11.43 5.27
C ASN A 248 -10.88 -11.70 6.76
N TYR A 249 -11.73 -11.16 7.64
CA TYR A 249 -11.53 -11.19 9.09
C TYR A 249 -11.17 -12.59 9.63
N ASN A 250 -11.94 -13.60 9.26
CA ASN A 250 -11.73 -14.96 9.76
C ASN A 250 -10.39 -15.56 9.33
N TYR A 251 -9.91 -15.20 8.13
CA TYR A 251 -8.60 -15.60 7.63
C TYR A 251 -7.47 -14.82 8.32
N ASN A 252 -7.65 -13.53 8.51
CA ASN A 252 -6.63 -12.67 9.12
C ASN A 252 -6.55 -12.83 10.64
N LYS A 253 -7.50 -13.52 11.29
CA LYS A 253 -7.50 -13.68 12.74
C LYS A 253 -6.22 -14.32 13.26
N ASP A 254 -5.75 -15.37 12.59
CA ASP A 254 -4.53 -16.08 12.98
C ASP A 254 -3.26 -15.33 12.54
N LEU A 255 -3.35 -14.53 11.46
CA LEU A 255 -2.27 -13.66 11.00
C LEU A 255 -2.20 -12.34 11.76
N ARG A 256 -3.26 -11.91 12.44
CA ARG A 256 -3.30 -10.68 13.24
C ARG A 256 -2.29 -10.68 14.38
N GLU A 257 -2.06 -11.81 15.00
CA GLU A 257 -1.04 -11.95 16.04
C GLU A 257 0.38 -11.68 15.50
N GLN A 258 0.57 -11.79 14.17
CA GLN A 258 1.87 -11.58 13.52
C GLN A 258 2.02 -10.22 12.83
N TRP A 259 0.94 -9.54 12.39
CA TRP A 259 1.04 -8.46 11.40
C TRP A 259 0.16 -7.25 11.62
N VAL A 260 -0.95 -7.41 12.24
CA VAL A 260 -1.91 -6.34 12.42
C VAL A 260 -2.34 -6.32 13.86
N ALA A 261 -2.24 -5.18 14.41
CA ALA A 261 -2.69 -4.89 15.72
C ALA A 261 -4.10 -5.35 16.01
N GLU A 262 -4.27 -5.49 17.26
CA GLU A 262 -5.54 -5.65 17.94
C GLU A 262 -6.64 -4.75 17.36
N PRO A 263 -7.86 -5.24 17.28
CA PRO A 263 -8.99 -4.38 17.02
C PRO A 263 -9.08 -3.34 18.15
N ILE A 264 -9.27 -2.10 17.79
CA ILE A 264 -9.66 -1.04 18.71
C ILE A 264 -11.06 -1.36 19.24
#